data_4bb1d200befe0f3cd469d5bcd5ac2cf1
#
_entry.id   4bb1d200befe0f3cd469d5bcd5ac2cf1
#
_cell.length_a   1.000
_cell.length_b   1.000
_cell.length_c   1.000
_cell.angle_alpha   90.00
_cell.angle_beta   90.00
_cell.angle_gamma   90.00
#
_symmetry.space_group_name_H-M   'P 1'
#
loop_
_entity.id
_entity.type
_entity.pdbx_description
1 polymer ?
#
loop_
_entity_poly.entity_id
_entity_poly.type
_entity_poly.pdbx_seq_one_letter_code
_entity_poly.pdbx_strand_id
1 'polypeptide(L)'
;MVLKKHELLEVIKKELYTPVVGDILDQMGLYHQFLPQAVRPLRDDMKLAGYAMTVLMIDVFGQQKKPFGYLTEALDDLQEDEIYVASGGTMRCAYWGELLTATAKKRGAAGAVVNGWHRDTP
;
A
#
# COMPACT_ATOMS: atom_id res chain seq x y z
N MET A 1 13.96 -25.95 -2.33
CA MET A 1 12.78 -25.62 -3.17
C MET A 1 12.57 -24.11 -3.10
N VAL A 2 12.63 -23.42 -4.22
CA VAL A 2 12.39 -21.96 -4.24
C VAL A 2 10.90 -21.77 -4.51
N LEU A 3 10.18 -21.16 -3.55
CA LEU A 3 8.78 -20.82 -3.71
C LEU A 3 8.64 -19.75 -4.81
N LYS A 4 7.56 -19.83 -5.58
CA LYS A 4 7.18 -18.72 -6.47
C LYS A 4 6.78 -17.51 -5.63
N LYS A 5 6.89 -16.31 -6.20
CA LYS A 5 6.61 -15.05 -5.49
C LYS A 5 5.24 -15.04 -4.80
N HIS A 6 4.20 -15.45 -5.51
CA HIS A 6 2.83 -15.55 -4.98
C HIS A 6 2.72 -16.58 -3.83
N GLU A 7 3.30 -17.77 -3.99
CA GLU A 7 3.32 -18.81 -2.96
C GLU A 7 3.98 -18.35 -1.67
N LEU A 8 5.08 -17.58 -1.79
CA LEU A 8 5.77 -16.99 -0.64
C LEU A 8 4.85 -16.00 0.10
N LEU A 9 4.14 -15.14 -0.60
CA LEU A 9 3.21 -14.19 0.01
C LEU A 9 2.06 -14.89 0.75
N GLU A 10 1.53 -15.96 0.20
CA GLU A 10 0.48 -16.75 0.86
C GLU A 10 1.00 -17.43 2.15
N VAL A 11 2.23 -17.95 2.15
CA VAL A 11 2.87 -18.47 3.36
C VAL A 11 3.05 -17.37 4.40
N ILE A 12 3.53 -16.18 3.99
CA ILE A 12 3.69 -15.03 4.89
C ILE A 12 2.34 -14.63 5.52
N LYS A 13 1.30 -14.51 4.74
CA LYS A 13 -0.05 -14.15 5.23
C LYS A 13 -0.59 -15.17 6.23
N LYS A 14 -0.33 -16.45 5.99
CA LYS A 14 -0.85 -17.56 6.80
C LYS A 14 -0.06 -17.80 8.08
N GLU A 15 1.26 -17.84 7.98
CA GLU A 15 2.13 -18.35 9.04
C GLU A 15 2.80 -17.23 9.86
N LEU A 16 2.95 -16.02 9.31
CA LEU A 16 3.67 -14.93 9.97
C LEU A 16 2.72 -13.83 10.48
N TYR A 17 3.22 -13.07 11.42
CA TYR A 17 2.61 -11.84 11.93
C TYR A 17 3.69 -10.78 12.21
N THR A 18 3.30 -9.51 12.22
CA THR A 18 4.23 -8.37 12.19
C THR A 18 5.32 -8.41 13.26
N PRO A 19 5.07 -8.73 14.55
CA PRO A 19 6.12 -8.83 15.56
C PRO A 19 7.22 -9.84 15.21
N VAL A 20 6.87 -11.03 14.74
CA VAL A 20 7.86 -12.04 14.34
C VAL A 20 8.72 -11.57 13.18
N VAL A 21 8.11 -10.91 12.20
CA VAL A 21 8.86 -10.32 11.06
C VAL A 21 9.82 -9.24 11.58
N GLY A 22 9.38 -8.40 12.52
CA GLY A 22 10.22 -7.39 13.15
C GLY A 22 11.42 -7.98 13.87
N ASP A 23 11.22 -9.00 14.70
CA ASP A 23 12.29 -9.69 15.43
C ASP A 23 13.34 -10.29 14.48
N ILE A 24 12.90 -10.88 13.36
CA ILE A 24 13.79 -11.42 12.34
C ILE A 24 14.60 -10.29 11.67
N LEU A 25 13.96 -9.19 11.33
CA LEU A 25 14.63 -8.04 10.72
C LEU A 25 15.69 -7.44 11.68
N ASP A 26 15.37 -7.34 12.96
CA ASP A 26 16.31 -6.88 13.98
C ASP A 26 17.54 -7.81 14.09
N GLN A 27 17.34 -9.13 14.07
CA GLN A 27 18.44 -10.11 14.04
C GLN A 27 19.30 -9.98 12.78
N MET A 28 18.72 -9.56 11.66
CA MET A 28 19.46 -9.28 10.43
C MET A 28 20.16 -7.91 10.44
N GLY A 29 20.02 -7.11 11.49
CA GLY A 29 20.55 -5.75 11.59
C GLY A 29 19.75 -4.69 10.79
N LEU A 30 18.53 -5.04 10.39
CA LEU A 30 17.62 -4.17 9.66
C LEU A 30 16.63 -3.51 10.63
N TYR A 31 17.10 -2.47 11.29
CA TYR A 31 16.31 -1.71 12.26
C TYR A 31 15.38 -0.70 11.57
N HIS A 32 14.34 -0.26 12.28
CA HIS A 32 13.39 0.76 11.81
C HIS A 32 12.58 0.36 10.57
N GLN A 33 12.25 -0.91 10.43
CA GLN A 33 11.45 -1.45 9.32
C GLN A 33 9.94 -1.42 9.59
N PHE A 34 9.48 -0.55 10.45
CA PHE A 34 8.08 -0.39 10.83
C PHE A 34 7.50 0.91 10.26
N LEU A 35 6.23 0.85 9.87
CA LEU A 35 5.49 2.04 9.48
C LEU A 35 5.29 2.98 10.70
N PRO A 36 5.15 4.30 10.47
CA PRO A 36 4.79 5.23 11.53
C PRO A 36 3.51 4.80 12.26
N GLN A 37 3.47 5.03 13.58
CA GLN A 37 2.34 4.64 14.43
C GLN A 37 0.98 5.21 13.96
N ALA A 38 0.99 6.35 13.27
CA ALA A 38 -0.22 6.96 12.71
C ALA A 38 -0.83 6.16 11.56
N VAL A 39 -0.03 5.33 10.86
CA VAL A 39 -0.51 4.46 9.78
C VAL A 39 -1.07 3.18 10.40
N ARG A 40 -2.40 3.06 10.40
CA ARG A 40 -3.12 1.98 11.06
C ARG A 40 -4.02 1.24 10.07
N PRO A 41 -4.26 -0.06 10.29
CA PRO A 41 -5.26 -0.78 9.51
C PRO A 41 -6.66 -0.21 9.76
N LEU A 42 -7.53 -0.23 8.77
CA LEU A 42 -8.93 0.19 8.90
C LEU A 42 -9.73 -0.74 9.81
N ARG A 43 -9.37 -2.01 9.87
CA ARG A 43 -9.95 -3.02 10.77
C ARG A 43 -8.84 -3.83 11.39
N ASP A 44 -9.00 -4.22 12.63
CA ASP A 44 -8.00 -4.95 13.42
C ASP A 44 -7.66 -6.34 12.86
N ASP A 45 -8.57 -6.92 12.07
CA ASP A 45 -8.40 -8.22 11.43
C ASP A 45 -7.61 -8.18 10.11
N MET A 46 -7.29 -6.98 9.61
CA MET A 46 -6.57 -6.84 8.34
C MET A 46 -5.13 -7.33 8.43
N LYS A 47 -4.76 -8.20 7.50
CA LYS A 47 -3.40 -8.66 7.26
C LYS A 47 -3.04 -8.40 5.80
N LEU A 48 -1.92 -7.76 5.57
CA LEU A 48 -1.46 -7.36 4.25
C LEU A 48 -0.01 -7.78 4.04
N ALA A 49 0.25 -8.49 2.96
CA ALA A 49 1.59 -8.82 2.50
C ALA A 49 1.63 -8.73 0.97
N GLY A 50 2.67 -8.11 0.43
CA GLY A 50 2.83 -7.90 -1.00
C GLY A 50 4.08 -7.08 -1.30
N TYR A 51 4.32 -6.83 -2.57
CA TYR A 51 5.43 -6.00 -3.03
C TYR A 51 5.01 -4.53 -3.08
N ALA A 52 5.86 -3.64 -2.61
CA ALA A 52 5.54 -2.21 -2.58
C ALA A 52 5.65 -1.59 -3.98
N MET A 53 4.55 -1.03 -4.48
CA MET A 53 4.52 -0.07 -5.57
C MET A 53 4.39 1.33 -4.95
N THR A 54 5.47 2.09 -4.97
CA THR A 54 5.57 3.36 -4.25
C THR A 54 5.10 4.54 -5.08
N VAL A 55 4.32 5.42 -4.46
CA VAL A 55 3.77 6.62 -5.08
C VAL A 55 4.08 7.85 -4.22
N LEU A 56 4.79 8.80 -4.81
CA LEU A 56 5.02 10.09 -4.19
C LEU A 56 3.87 11.06 -4.53
N MET A 57 3.10 11.43 -3.51
CA MET A 57 2.05 12.43 -3.64
C MET A 57 2.67 13.83 -3.61
N ILE A 58 2.23 14.69 -4.49
CA ILE A 58 2.66 16.10 -4.55
C ILE A 58 1.45 17.02 -4.64
N ASP A 59 1.52 18.18 -4.01
CA ASP A 59 0.53 19.23 -4.20
C ASP A 59 0.73 19.89 -5.57
N VAL A 60 -0.37 20.14 -6.26
CA VAL A 60 -0.38 20.89 -7.51
C VAL A 60 -1.23 22.14 -7.37
N PHE A 61 -0.79 23.22 -7.98
CA PHE A 61 -1.45 24.51 -7.93
C PHE A 61 -1.98 24.89 -9.33
N GLY A 62 -3.21 25.40 -9.35
CA GLY A 62 -3.88 25.77 -10.58
C GLY A 62 -4.60 24.60 -11.28
N GLN A 63 -5.23 24.94 -12.40
CA GLN A 63 -6.03 23.98 -13.17
C GLN A 63 -5.13 22.98 -13.92
N GLN A 64 -5.36 21.71 -13.70
CA GLN A 64 -4.65 20.64 -14.37
C GLN A 64 -5.29 20.30 -15.72
N LYS A 65 -4.48 20.06 -16.75
CA LYS A 65 -4.96 19.69 -18.10
C LYS A 65 -5.60 18.28 -18.10
N LYS A 66 -5.10 17.37 -17.26
CA LYS A 66 -5.59 16.00 -17.13
C LYS A 66 -6.27 15.86 -15.77
N PRO A 67 -7.57 15.52 -15.72
CA PRO A 67 -8.24 15.20 -14.45
C PRO A 67 -7.51 14.07 -13.72
N PHE A 68 -7.34 14.20 -12.40
CA PHE A 68 -6.61 13.27 -11.54
C PHE A 68 -5.12 13.10 -11.86
N GLY A 69 -4.59 13.79 -12.88
CA GLY A 69 -3.17 13.78 -13.22
C GLY A 69 -2.59 12.38 -13.40
N TYR A 70 -1.49 12.10 -12.71
CA TYR A 70 -0.79 10.82 -12.78
C TYR A 70 -1.39 9.72 -11.88
N LEU A 71 -2.41 10.02 -11.08
CA LEU A 71 -3.03 9.03 -10.18
C LEU A 71 -3.58 7.83 -10.94
N THR A 72 -4.27 8.07 -12.04
CA THR A 72 -4.83 7.00 -12.87
C THR A 72 -3.75 6.17 -13.56
N GLU A 73 -2.64 6.79 -13.97
CA GLU A 73 -1.48 6.08 -14.53
C GLU A 73 -0.84 5.17 -13.47
N ALA A 74 -0.63 5.67 -12.25
CA ALA A 74 -0.10 4.86 -11.16
C ALA A 74 -0.98 3.65 -10.85
N LEU A 75 -2.33 3.81 -10.90
CA LEU A 75 -3.24 2.68 -10.72
C LEU A 75 -3.17 1.69 -11.90
N ASP A 76 -2.96 2.19 -13.12
CA ASP A 76 -2.85 1.34 -14.31
C ASP A 76 -1.54 0.54 -14.33
N ASP A 77 -0.48 1.04 -13.69
CA ASP A 77 0.81 0.34 -13.54
C ASP A 77 0.79 -0.73 -12.44
N LEU A 78 -0.18 -0.69 -11.53
CA LEU A 78 -0.29 -1.61 -10.39
C LEU A 78 -0.48 -3.06 -10.86
N GLN A 79 0.34 -3.96 -10.35
CA GLN A 79 0.36 -5.38 -10.72
C GLN A 79 -0.25 -6.28 -9.64
N GLU A 80 -0.45 -7.55 -9.99
CA GLU A 80 -0.87 -8.59 -9.04
C GLU A 80 0.13 -8.69 -7.89
N ASP A 81 -0.38 -8.90 -6.67
CA ASP A 81 0.38 -8.99 -5.42
C ASP A 81 1.13 -7.72 -5.01
N GLU A 82 0.93 -6.61 -5.68
CA GLU A 82 1.49 -5.33 -5.25
C GLU A 82 0.61 -4.61 -4.23
N ILE A 83 1.26 -3.83 -3.39
CA ILE A 83 0.65 -2.90 -2.45
C ILE A 83 0.91 -1.49 -2.95
N TYR A 84 -0.16 -0.73 -3.19
CA TYR A 84 -0.06 0.69 -3.48
C TYR A 84 0.36 1.43 -2.21
N VAL A 85 1.58 1.97 -2.17
CA VAL A 85 2.14 2.67 -1.00
C VAL A 85 2.30 4.14 -1.33
N ALA A 86 1.45 5.00 -0.78
CA ALA A 86 1.44 6.43 -1.07
C ALA A 86 1.78 7.29 0.13
N SER A 87 2.66 8.26 -0.06
CA SER A 87 3.03 9.27 0.94
C SER A 87 3.45 10.58 0.26
N GLY A 88 3.48 11.66 1.01
CA GLY A 88 3.85 13.01 0.53
C GLY A 88 2.66 13.96 0.49
N GLY A 89 2.84 15.13 -0.13
CA GLY A 89 1.84 16.19 -0.19
C GLY A 89 1.45 16.76 1.18
N THR A 90 0.43 17.61 1.21
CA THR A 90 -0.05 18.28 2.44
C THR A 90 -1.31 17.64 3.02
N MET A 91 -1.75 16.51 2.54
CA MET A 91 -2.95 15.78 2.98
C MET A 91 -4.24 16.62 2.97
N ARG A 92 -4.37 17.54 2.04
CA ARG A 92 -5.56 18.40 1.89
C ARG A 92 -6.76 17.68 1.25
N CYS A 93 -6.53 16.50 0.69
CA CYS A 93 -7.56 15.67 0.08
C CYS A 93 -7.35 14.20 0.45
N ALA A 94 -8.35 13.37 0.18
CA ALA A 94 -8.21 11.93 0.33
C ALA A 94 -7.29 11.36 -0.77
N TYR A 95 -6.35 10.52 -0.36
CA TYR A 95 -5.41 9.85 -1.26
C TYR A 95 -5.93 8.49 -1.74
N TRP A 96 -6.96 7.98 -1.10
CA TRP A 96 -7.57 6.70 -1.40
C TRP A 96 -9.09 6.74 -1.27
N GLY A 97 -9.80 5.83 -1.95
CA GLY A 97 -11.24 5.75 -1.88
C GLY A 97 -11.81 4.56 -2.64
N GLU A 98 -13.13 4.51 -2.75
CA GLU A 98 -13.87 3.39 -3.35
C GLU A 98 -13.43 3.08 -4.79
N LEU A 99 -13.35 4.10 -5.65
CA LEU A 99 -12.98 3.90 -7.06
C LEU A 99 -11.57 3.35 -7.23
N LEU A 100 -10.61 3.86 -6.42
CA LEU A 100 -9.24 3.36 -6.42
C LEU A 100 -9.21 1.93 -5.90
N THR A 101 -9.98 1.63 -4.86
CA THR A 101 -10.13 0.28 -4.30
C THR A 101 -10.66 -0.70 -5.35
N ALA A 102 -11.71 -0.33 -6.07
CA ALA A 102 -12.28 -1.17 -7.12
C ALA A 102 -11.28 -1.44 -8.25
N THR A 103 -10.54 -0.41 -8.67
CA THR A 103 -9.51 -0.54 -9.71
C THR A 103 -8.37 -1.44 -9.24
N ALA A 104 -7.83 -1.21 -8.04
CA ALA A 104 -6.76 -2.01 -7.47
C ALA A 104 -7.16 -3.49 -7.33
N LYS A 105 -8.35 -3.77 -6.82
CA LYS A 105 -8.90 -5.14 -6.75
C LYS A 105 -8.97 -5.81 -8.12
N LYS A 106 -9.44 -5.08 -9.15
CA LYS A 106 -9.52 -5.62 -10.52
C LYS A 106 -8.15 -5.94 -11.10
N ARG A 107 -7.10 -5.24 -10.68
CA ARG A 107 -5.72 -5.50 -11.09
C ARG A 107 -5.02 -6.58 -10.27
N GLY A 108 -5.68 -7.15 -9.28
CA GLY A 108 -5.12 -8.18 -8.41
C GLY A 108 -4.17 -7.65 -7.33
N ALA A 109 -4.19 -6.35 -7.06
CA ALA A 109 -3.37 -5.77 -6.01
C ALA A 109 -3.70 -6.36 -4.63
N ALA A 110 -2.68 -6.55 -3.81
CA ALA A 110 -2.84 -7.05 -2.44
C ALA A 110 -3.54 -6.05 -1.52
N GLY A 111 -3.38 -4.75 -1.77
CA GLY A 111 -4.03 -3.70 -1.00
C GLY A 111 -3.38 -2.34 -1.17
N ALA A 112 -3.66 -1.43 -0.23
CA ALA A 112 -3.09 -0.10 -0.21
C ALA A 112 -2.66 0.32 1.20
N VAL A 113 -1.57 1.06 1.28
CA VAL A 113 -1.08 1.75 2.48
C VAL A 113 -0.90 3.21 2.11
N VAL A 114 -1.63 4.10 2.75
CA VAL A 114 -1.56 5.54 2.46
C VAL A 114 -1.24 6.33 3.72
N ASN A 115 -0.24 7.16 3.65
CA ASN A 115 0.03 8.16 4.67
C ASN A 115 -0.81 9.41 4.37
N GLY A 116 -2.11 9.32 4.68
CA GLY A 116 -3.07 10.37 4.36
C GLY A 116 -4.51 9.93 4.61
N TRP A 117 -5.45 10.75 4.16
CA TRP A 117 -6.87 10.49 4.32
C TRP A 117 -7.39 9.51 3.28
N HIS A 118 -8.41 8.77 3.65
CA HIS A 118 -9.23 7.97 2.74
C HIS A 118 -10.69 8.37 2.84
N ARG A 119 -11.48 8.04 1.81
CA ARG A 119 -12.92 8.29 1.77
C ARG A 119 -13.66 7.14 1.09
N ASP A 120 -14.94 7.01 1.38
CA ASP A 120 -15.84 6.07 0.69
C ASP A 120 -15.27 4.63 0.61
N THR A 121 -14.52 4.22 1.61
CA THR A 121 -13.99 2.85 1.72
C THR A 121 -14.94 2.01 2.55
N PRO A 122 -15.48 0.91 1.97
CA PRO A 122 -16.42 0.02 2.68
C PRO A 122 -15.77 -0.74 3.83
#